data_1b2f8aa1551e2866d3f58bb306955125
#
_entry.id   1b2f8aa1551e2866d3f58bb306955125
#
_cell.length_a   1.000
_cell.length_b   1.000
_cell.length_c   1.000
_cell.angle_alpha   90.00
_cell.angle_beta   90.00
_cell.angle_gamma   90.00
#
_symmetry.space_group_name_H-M   'P 1'
#
loop_
_entity.id
_entity.type
_entity.pdbx_description
1 polymer ?
#
loop_
_entity_poly.entity_id
_entity_poly.type
_entity_poly.pdbx_seq_one_letter_code
_entity_poly.pdbx_strand_id
1 'polypeptide(L)'
;GYEIYALEGCTFNEYDDDGDTQEYLYGRNTITPIATNVEGKKLTINIGATTGDFEGFEPNKATEIRINATAAPKKVVLKVGKKKITLKPVANVKDLETHHNFYCFEEAPNLNQFATPGSEFAKEVITKNPQIVIQLAKYDITANDFEIIIDGFEFAPADHLKKSHGTLAAPKVNFTEENIKP
;
A
#
# COMPACT_ATOMS: atom_id res chain seq x y z
N GLY A 1 -6.20 -4.09 -0.56
CA GLY A 1 -5.55 -2.81 -0.31
C GLY A 1 -4.14 -2.76 -0.87
N TYR A 2 -3.56 -1.58 -0.95
CA TYR A 2 -2.25 -1.37 -1.56
C TYR A 2 -1.31 -0.68 -0.59
N GLU A 3 -0.05 -1.13 -0.55
CA GLU A 3 1.04 -0.41 0.09
C GLU A 3 2.03 0.10 -0.98
N ILE A 4 2.26 1.41 -1.01
CA ILE A 4 2.98 2.10 -2.08
C ILE A 4 4.26 2.73 -1.55
N TYR A 5 5.38 2.40 -2.21
CA TYR A 5 6.71 2.99 -2.02
C TYR A 5 7.07 3.78 -3.28
N ALA A 6 6.61 5.02 -3.36
CA ALA A 6 6.80 5.86 -4.54
C ALA A 6 8.09 6.67 -4.45
N LEU A 7 9.24 6.07 -4.73
CA LEU A 7 10.52 6.78 -4.87
C LEU A 7 10.64 7.46 -6.23
N GLU A 8 10.12 6.82 -7.26
CA GLU A 8 10.05 7.24 -8.65
C GLU A 8 8.83 6.62 -9.33
N GLY A 9 8.62 6.88 -10.60
CA GLY A 9 7.51 6.28 -11.34
C GLY A 9 7.69 4.77 -11.48
N CYS A 10 6.62 4.02 -11.23
CA CYS A 10 6.59 2.58 -11.44
C CYS A 10 5.22 2.11 -11.94
N THR A 11 5.18 0.89 -12.49
CA THR A 11 3.95 0.20 -12.91
C THR A 11 3.90 -1.19 -12.32
N PHE A 12 2.70 -1.64 -11.99
CA PHE A 12 2.42 -2.98 -11.48
C PHE A 12 1.06 -3.44 -11.98
N ASN A 13 0.93 -4.73 -12.29
CA ASN A 13 -0.36 -5.35 -12.56
C ASN A 13 -0.70 -6.29 -11.39
N GLU A 14 -1.70 -5.93 -10.60
CA GLU A 14 -2.27 -6.84 -9.62
C GLU A 14 -2.99 -7.96 -10.34
N TYR A 15 -2.66 -9.17 -9.99
CA TYR A 15 -3.33 -10.40 -10.43
C TYR A 15 -4.13 -10.96 -9.27
N ASP A 16 -5.35 -11.42 -9.53
CA ASP A 16 -6.21 -12.08 -8.54
C ASP A 16 -7.01 -13.21 -9.21
N ASP A 17 -7.21 -14.31 -8.50
CA ASP A 17 -8.03 -15.44 -8.90
C ASP A 17 -8.76 -16.05 -7.67
N ASP A 18 -9.44 -17.17 -7.81
CA ASP A 18 -10.16 -17.80 -6.71
C ASP A 18 -9.26 -18.43 -5.63
N GLY A 19 -7.96 -18.58 -5.90
CA GLY A 19 -6.95 -19.11 -4.97
C GLY A 19 -7.13 -20.58 -4.60
N ASP A 20 -8.08 -21.30 -5.20
CA ASP A 20 -8.46 -22.66 -4.84
C ASP A 20 -8.43 -23.63 -6.04
N THR A 21 -8.92 -23.21 -7.19
CA THR A 21 -8.99 -24.06 -8.39
C THR A 21 -7.87 -23.77 -9.40
N GLN A 22 -7.87 -24.52 -10.51
CA GLN A 22 -6.97 -24.28 -11.64
C GLN A 22 -7.68 -23.53 -12.81
N GLU A 23 -8.82 -22.91 -12.55
CA GLU A 23 -9.60 -22.18 -13.54
C GLU A 23 -8.83 -21.00 -14.12
N TYR A 24 -7.82 -20.47 -13.40
CA TYR A 24 -6.90 -19.44 -13.91
C TYR A 24 -6.17 -19.87 -15.20
N LEU A 25 -5.95 -21.18 -15.42
CA LEU A 25 -5.37 -21.71 -16.68
C LEU A 25 -6.30 -21.48 -17.89
N TYR A 26 -7.58 -21.23 -17.64
CA TYR A 26 -8.60 -20.94 -18.63
C TYR A 26 -8.99 -19.47 -18.67
N GLY A 27 -8.16 -18.59 -18.06
CA GLY A 27 -8.38 -17.15 -18.06
C GLY A 27 -9.39 -16.66 -17.02
N ARG A 28 -9.73 -17.49 -16.02
CA ARG A 28 -10.59 -17.08 -14.90
C ARG A 28 -9.75 -16.38 -13.84
N ASN A 29 -9.44 -15.13 -14.12
CA ASN A 29 -8.63 -14.26 -13.27
C ASN A 29 -8.98 -12.81 -13.53
N THR A 30 -8.50 -11.91 -12.68
CA THR A 30 -8.61 -10.49 -12.87
C THR A 30 -7.23 -9.82 -12.87
N ILE A 31 -7.12 -8.71 -13.62
CA ILE A 31 -5.94 -7.85 -13.68
C ILE A 31 -6.35 -6.41 -13.38
N THR A 32 -5.67 -5.79 -12.42
CA THR A 32 -5.80 -4.36 -12.12
C THR A 32 -4.47 -3.66 -12.38
N PRO A 33 -4.36 -2.79 -13.40
CA PRO A 33 -3.13 -2.05 -13.66
C PRO A 33 -2.99 -0.89 -12.65
N ILE A 34 -1.79 -0.75 -12.09
CA ILE A 34 -1.45 0.31 -11.14
C ILE A 34 -0.20 1.01 -11.64
N ALA A 35 -0.20 2.33 -11.62
CA ALA A 35 0.96 3.13 -11.97
C ALA A 35 1.15 4.29 -10.99
N THR A 36 2.39 4.63 -10.70
CA THR A 36 2.75 5.82 -9.93
C THR A 36 3.65 6.74 -10.73
N ASN A 37 3.54 8.03 -10.48
CA ASN A 37 4.44 9.04 -11.05
C ASN A 37 4.73 10.09 -9.99
N VAL A 38 6.01 10.46 -9.84
CA VAL A 38 6.47 11.48 -8.92
C VAL A 38 7.08 12.64 -9.70
N GLU A 39 6.49 13.82 -9.57
CA GLU A 39 6.97 15.08 -10.17
C GLU A 39 7.21 16.12 -9.08
N GLY A 40 8.45 16.28 -8.69
CA GLY A 40 8.82 17.17 -7.56
C GLY A 40 8.14 16.70 -6.26
N LYS A 41 7.25 17.53 -5.72
CA LYS A 41 6.47 17.20 -4.52
C LYS A 41 5.02 16.77 -4.83
N LYS A 42 4.79 16.24 -6.00
CA LYS A 42 3.49 15.71 -6.41
C LYS A 42 3.61 14.22 -6.74
N LEU A 43 2.84 13.39 -6.04
CA LEU A 43 2.65 11.98 -6.37
C LEU A 43 1.29 11.82 -7.05
N THR A 44 1.28 11.11 -8.17
CA THR A 44 0.06 10.67 -8.85
C THR A 44 0.04 9.15 -8.84
N ILE A 45 -1.06 8.56 -8.37
CA ILE A 45 -1.32 7.12 -8.38
C ILE A 45 -2.51 6.89 -9.29
N ASN A 46 -2.34 6.06 -10.30
CA ASN A 46 -3.40 5.62 -11.20
C ASN A 46 -3.69 4.14 -10.92
N ILE A 47 -4.94 3.83 -10.65
CA ILE A 47 -5.45 2.46 -10.52
C ILE A 47 -6.48 2.33 -11.64
N GLY A 48 -6.15 1.57 -12.68
CA GLY A 48 -7.06 1.36 -13.81
C GLY A 48 -8.21 0.43 -13.45
N ALA A 49 -9.23 0.40 -14.29
CA ALA A 49 -10.33 -0.52 -14.13
C ALA A 49 -9.84 -1.97 -14.17
N THR A 50 -10.34 -2.77 -13.25
CA THR A 50 -10.05 -4.21 -13.21
C THR A 50 -10.70 -4.90 -14.40
N THR A 51 -9.97 -5.76 -15.07
CA THR A 51 -10.46 -6.57 -16.20
C THR A 51 -10.42 -8.05 -15.83
N GLY A 52 -11.29 -8.85 -16.47
CA GLY A 52 -11.42 -10.27 -16.19
C GLY A 52 -12.48 -10.57 -15.13
N ASP A 53 -12.61 -11.84 -14.79
CA ASP A 53 -13.61 -12.35 -13.86
C ASP A 53 -13.24 -13.76 -13.40
N PHE A 54 -13.65 -14.15 -12.19
CA PHE A 54 -13.56 -15.49 -11.65
C PHE A 54 -14.70 -15.76 -10.66
N GLU A 55 -14.95 -17.00 -10.30
CA GLU A 55 -16.02 -17.35 -9.36
C GLU A 55 -15.71 -16.79 -7.97
N GLY A 56 -16.66 -16.04 -7.41
CA GLY A 56 -16.50 -15.36 -6.11
C GLY A 56 -15.89 -13.96 -6.21
N PHE A 57 -15.55 -13.48 -7.42
CA PHE A 57 -15.06 -12.11 -7.57
C PHE A 57 -16.13 -11.09 -7.17
N GLU A 58 -15.76 -10.19 -6.25
CA GLU A 58 -16.61 -9.08 -5.79
C GLU A 58 -16.10 -7.76 -6.39
N PRO A 59 -16.80 -7.17 -7.37
CA PRO A 59 -16.35 -5.95 -8.03
C PRO A 59 -16.48 -4.70 -7.17
N ASN A 60 -17.39 -4.71 -6.17
CA ASN A 60 -17.63 -3.55 -5.32
C ASN A 60 -16.71 -3.58 -4.09
N LYS A 61 -15.56 -2.96 -4.19
CA LYS A 61 -14.53 -2.97 -3.15
C LYS A 61 -14.34 -1.59 -2.50
N ALA A 62 -14.24 -1.55 -1.17
CA ALA A 62 -13.65 -0.44 -0.45
C ALA A 62 -12.13 -0.68 -0.42
N THR A 63 -11.35 0.32 -0.86
CA THR A 63 -9.91 0.14 -1.02
C THR A 63 -9.14 1.02 -0.04
N GLU A 64 -8.28 0.41 0.77
CA GLU A 64 -7.30 1.11 1.58
C GLU A 64 -6.00 1.26 0.79
N ILE A 65 -5.39 2.44 0.83
CA ILE A 65 -4.12 2.73 0.18
C ILE A 65 -3.19 3.34 1.22
N ARG A 66 -2.07 2.67 1.49
CA ARG A 66 -1.00 3.12 2.38
C ARG A 66 0.17 3.58 1.54
N ILE A 67 0.59 4.82 1.72
CA ILE A 67 1.68 5.42 0.96
C ILE A 67 2.77 5.83 1.94
N ASN A 68 3.96 5.25 1.79
CA ASN A 68 5.10 5.63 2.60
C ASN A 68 5.51 7.07 2.25
N ALA A 69 5.48 7.97 3.24
CA ALA A 69 5.76 9.39 3.08
C ALA A 69 6.36 9.95 4.37
N THR A 70 7.30 10.87 4.26
CA THR A 70 7.99 11.45 5.42
C THR A 70 7.40 12.79 5.87
N ALA A 71 6.40 13.30 5.16
CA ALA A 71 5.69 14.52 5.52
C ALA A 71 4.20 14.39 5.25
N ALA A 72 3.39 15.08 6.05
CA ALA A 72 1.96 15.18 5.84
C ALA A 72 1.67 15.87 4.50
N PRO A 73 0.70 15.37 3.71
CA PRO A 73 0.35 15.98 2.44
C PRO A 73 -0.33 17.33 2.64
N LYS A 74 -0.12 18.25 1.71
CA LYS A 74 -0.83 19.54 1.68
C LYS A 74 -2.27 19.37 1.19
N LYS A 75 -2.47 18.44 0.26
CA LYS A 75 -3.76 18.18 -0.35
C LYS A 75 -3.79 16.79 -0.95
N VAL A 76 -4.92 16.10 -0.81
CA VAL A 76 -5.18 14.83 -1.47
C VAL A 76 -6.45 14.96 -2.30
N VAL A 77 -6.39 14.57 -3.57
CA VAL A 77 -7.50 14.62 -4.50
C VAL A 77 -7.71 13.23 -5.10
N LEU A 78 -8.93 12.75 -5.06
CA LEU A 78 -9.39 11.54 -5.73
C LEU A 78 -10.19 11.93 -6.97
N LYS A 79 -9.89 11.31 -8.12
CA LYS A 79 -10.78 11.30 -9.28
C LYS A 79 -11.28 9.88 -9.48
N VAL A 80 -12.57 9.74 -9.69
CA VAL A 80 -13.26 8.48 -10.00
C VAL A 80 -14.16 8.74 -11.21
N GLY A 81 -13.77 8.21 -12.35
CA GLY A 81 -14.39 8.56 -13.62
C GLY A 81 -14.41 10.09 -13.84
N LYS A 82 -15.61 10.69 -13.94
CA LYS A 82 -15.75 12.15 -14.10
C LYS A 82 -15.80 12.95 -12.79
N LYS A 83 -15.86 12.27 -11.64
CA LYS A 83 -15.97 12.93 -10.33
C LYS A 83 -14.59 13.28 -9.81
N LYS A 84 -14.47 14.48 -9.22
CA LYS A 84 -13.28 14.96 -8.53
C LYS A 84 -13.65 15.29 -7.09
N ILE A 85 -12.96 14.69 -6.13
CA ILE A 85 -13.21 14.80 -4.70
C ILE A 85 -11.92 15.25 -4.02
N THR A 86 -11.96 16.35 -3.28
CA THR A 86 -10.86 16.69 -2.37
C THR A 86 -11.09 15.95 -1.07
N LEU A 87 -10.19 15.05 -0.71
CA LEU A 87 -10.27 14.27 0.51
C LEU A 87 -9.97 15.17 1.71
N LYS A 88 -10.65 14.89 2.82
CA LYS A 88 -10.41 15.59 4.10
C LYS A 88 -9.54 14.72 4.99
N PRO A 89 -8.66 15.32 5.81
CA PRO A 89 -7.91 14.57 6.79
C PRO A 89 -8.80 14.16 7.99
N VAL A 90 -8.47 13.01 8.58
CA VAL A 90 -8.92 12.62 9.93
C VAL A 90 -7.73 12.55 10.87
N ALA A 91 -7.98 12.58 12.17
CA ALA A 91 -6.93 12.63 13.17
C ALA A 91 -6.20 11.30 13.34
N ASN A 92 -6.93 10.18 13.24
CA ASN A 92 -6.38 8.84 13.48
C ASN A 92 -6.77 7.88 12.35
N VAL A 93 -5.94 6.88 12.11
CA VAL A 93 -6.24 5.82 11.13
C VAL A 93 -7.53 5.09 11.45
N LYS A 94 -7.83 4.89 12.75
CA LYS A 94 -9.06 4.25 13.19
C LYS A 94 -10.34 4.99 12.75
N ASP A 95 -10.28 6.32 12.60
CA ASP A 95 -11.41 7.09 12.12
C ASP A 95 -11.79 6.75 10.67
N LEU A 96 -10.84 6.19 9.88
CA LEU A 96 -11.07 5.76 8.52
C LEU A 96 -11.99 4.54 8.41
N GLU A 97 -12.20 3.78 9.49
CA GLU A 97 -13.17 2.67 9.51
C GLU A 97 -14.60 3.16 9.25
N THR A 98 -14.91 4.40 9.62
CA THR A 98 -16.24 5.01 9.45
C THR A 98 -16.26 6.18 8.47
N HIS A 99 -15.09 6.70 8.07
CA HIS A 99 -14.95 7.83 7.16
C HIS A 99 -14.32 7.39 5.84
N HIS A 100 -15.13 7.31 4.79
CA HIS A 100 -14.69 6.92 3.45
C HIS A 100 -14.45 8.13 2.56
N ASN A 101 -13.48 8.04 1.65
CA ASN A 101 -12.91 9.14 0.86
C ASN A 101 -12.27 10.21 1.78
N PHE A 102 -11.59 9.75 2.81
CA PHE A 102 -10.78 10.53 3.74
C PHE A 102 -9.36 9.98 3.78
N TYR A 103 -8.46 10.73 4.41
CA TYR A 103 -7.09 10.28 4.63
C TYR A 103 -6.61 10.63 6.04
N CYS A 104 -5.59 9.90 6.48
CA CYS A 104 -4.84 10.18 7.71
C CYS A 104 -3.34 10.24 7.38
N PHE A 105 -2.58 11.12 8.03
CA PHE A 105 -1.14 11.02 8.06
C PHE A 105 -0.72 10.44 9.40
N GLU A 106 -0.15 9.25 9.37
CA GLU A 106 0.32 8.50 10.53
C GLU A 106 1.84 8.63 10.63
N GLU A 107 2.33 9.38 11.63
CA GLU A 107 3.75 9.66 11.77
C GLU A 107 4.57 8.45 12.23
N ALA A 108 3.97 7.59 13.05
CA ALA A 108 4.64 6.45 13.65
C ALA A 108 3.74 5.21 13.67
N PRO A 109 3.47 4.59 12.51
CA PRO A 109 2.69 3.36 12.45
C PRO A 109 3.31 2.28 13.32
N ASN A 110 2.52 1.63 14.16
CA ASN A 110 2.97 0.52 14.99
C ASN A 110 2.62 -0.81 14.34
N LEU A 111 3.63 -1.60 13.96
CA LEU A 111 3.42 -2.94 13.38
C LEU A 111 2.77 -3.92 14.36
N ASN A 112 2.93 -3.70 15.67
CA ASN A 112 2.33 -4.53 16.71
C ASN A 112 0.94 -4.07 17.18
N GLN A 113 0.30 -3.14 16.48
CA GLN A 113 -1.01 -2.61 16.88
C GLN A 113 -2.11 -3.68 17.01
N PHE A 114 -1.96 -4.80 16.33
CA PHE A 114 -2.89 -5.95 16.38
C PHE A 114 -2.38 -7.11 17.26
N ALA A 115 -1.30 -6.92 18.03
CA ALA A 115 -0.83 -7.94 18.95
C ALA A 115 -1.91 -8.29 19.98
N THR A 116 -2.05 -9.59 20.28
CA THR A 116 -3.04 -10.05 21.25
C THR A 116 -2.83 -9.36 22.60
N PRO A 117 -3.85 -8.71 23.17
CA PRO A 117 -3.75 -8.06 24.46
C PRO A 117 -3.20 -9.01 25.53
N GLY A 118 -2.19 -8.55 26.29
CA GLY A 118 -1.53 -9.34 27.34
C GLY A 118 -0.38 -10.24 26.86
N SER A 119 -0.14 -10.38 25.54
CA SER A 119 1.06 -11.03 25.01
C SER A 119 2.30 -10.16 25.26
N GLU A 120 3.49 -10.77 25.24
CA GLU A 120 4.74 -10.03 25.33
C GLU A 120 4.92 -9.04 24.15
N PHE A 121 4.43 -9.38 22.97
CA PHE A 121 4.46 -8.50 21.78
C PHE A 121 3.56 -7.26 21.91
N ALA A 122 2.50 -7.30 22.72
CA ALA A 122 1.63 -6.15 22.95
C ALA A 122 2.35 -4.99 23.67
N LYS A 123 3.47 -5.26 24.33
CA LYS A 123 4.29 -4.26 25.03
C LYS A 123 5.32 -3.60 24.13
N GLU A 124 5.60 -4.21 22.98
CA GLU A 124 6.60 -3.71 22.05
C GLU A 124 5.97 -2.82 21.01
N VAL A 125 6.51 -1.61 20.86
CA VAL A 125 6.13 -0.69 19.79
C VAL A 125 7.21 -0.78 18.72
N ILE A 126 6.87 -1.41 17.59
CA ILE A 126 7.75 -1.46 16.41
C ILE A 126 7.24 -0.42 15.43
N THR A 127 7.95 0.69 15.32
CA THR A 127 7.60 1.77 14.41
C THR A 127 7.99 1.43 12.97
N LYS A 128 7.13 1.83 12.05
CA LYS A 128 7.33 1.79 10.61
C LYS A 128 7.58 3.21 10.07
N ASN A 129 7.91 3.35 8.80
CA ASN A 129 7.95 4.64 8.14
C ASN A 129 6.59 5.36 8.27
N PRO A 130 6.60 6.70 8.40
CA PRO A 130 5.36 7.46 8.33
C PRO A 130 4.57 7.14 7.06
N GLN A 131 3.25 7.17 7.15
CA GLN A 131 2.37 6.80 6.06
C GLN A 131 1.21 7.79 5.88
N ILE A 132 0.86 8.03 4.63
CA ILE A 132 -0.45 8.59 4.28
C ILE A 132 -1.37 7.39 4.06
N VAL A 133 -2.42 7.26 4.85
CA VAL A 133 -3.42 6.21 4.73
C VAL A 133 -4.69 6.81 4.15
N ILE A 134 -5.16 6.28 3.04
CA ILE A 134 -6.37 6.72 2.35
C ILE A 134 -7.37 5.58 2.37
N GLN A 135 -8.60 5.85 2.81
CA GLN A 135 -9.71 4.90 2.72
C GLN A 135 -10.70 5.39 1.65
N LEU A 136 -10.80 4.67 0.55
CA LEU A 136 -11.82 4.91 -0.47
C LEU A 136 -13.16 4.34 -0.06
N ALA A 137 -14.24 4.96 -0.50
CA ALA A 137 -15.58 4.40 -0.41
C ALA A 137 -15.67 3.11 -1.26
N LYS A 138 -16.76 2.39 -1.10
CA LYS A 138 -17.06 1.22 -1.93
C LYS A 138 -17.40 1.68 -3.36
N TYR A 139 -16.60 1.23 -4.32
CA TYR A 139 -16.77 1.50 -5.75
C TYR A 139 -16.73 0.19 -6.53
N ASP A 140 -17.43 0.17 -7.66
CA ASP A 140 -17.24 -0.86 -8.68
C ASP A 140 -15.90 -0.63 -9.39
N ILE A 141 -14.92 -1.49 -9.11
CA ILE A 141 -13.56 -1.40 -9.62
C ILE A 141 -13.43 -1.82 -11.09
N THR A 142 -14.45 -2.47 -11.66
CA THR A 142 -14.47 -2.84 -13.08
C THR A 142 -14.98 -1.72 -13.96
N ALA A 143 -15.81 -0.83 -13.39
CA ALA A 143 -16.43 0.27 -14.09
C ALA A 143 -15.71 1.62 -13.90
N ASN A 144 -14.75 1.70 -12.99
CA ASN A 144 -14.10 2.94 -12.61
C ASN A 144 -12.58 2.84 -12.59
N ASP A 145 -11.94 3.86 -13.18
CA ASP A 145 -10.54 4.19 -12.95
C ASP A 145 -10.43 5.15 -11.77
N PHE A 146 -9.32 5.08 -11.06
CA PHE A 146 -9.02 5.98 -9.95
C PHE A 146 -7.70 6.71 -10.24
N GLU A 147 -7.72 8.03 -10.07
CA GLU A 147 -6.50 8.83 -10.04
C GLU A 147 -6.43 9.55 -8.68
N ILE A 148 -5.37 9.27 -7.92
CA ILE A 148 -5.12 9.89 -6.62
C ILE A 148 -3.93 10.83 -6.79
N ILE A 149 -4.14 12.11 -6.50
CA ILE A 149 -3.12 13.15 -6.60
C ILE A 149 -2.82 13.65 -5.19
N ILE A 150 -1.56 13.60 -4.81
CA ILE A 150 -1.04 14.04 -3.51
C ILE A 150 -0.08 15.18 -3.72
N ASP A 151 -0.50 16.39 -3.33
CA ASP A 151 0.34 17.57 -3.32
C ASP A 151 1.09 17.69 -1.99
N GLY A 152 2.36 18.06 -2.04
CA GLY A 152 3.23 18.11 -0.86
C GLY A 152 3.79 16.75 -0.47
N PHE A 153 3.79 15.78 -1.39
CA PHE A 153 4.39 14.47 -1.18
C PHE A 153 5.90 14.59 -0.99
N GLU A 154 6.39 13.96 0.06
CA GLU A 154 7.82 13.81 0.35
C GLU A 154 8.07 12.39 0.84
N PHE A 155 9.10 11.76 0.31
CA PHE A 155 9.60 10.50 0.82
C PHE A 155 11.13 10.54 0.86
N ALA A 156 11.66 10.70 2.06
CA ALA A 156 13.09 10.64 2.34
C ALA A 156 13.28 9.68 3.52
N PRO A 157 13.52 8.39 3.28
CA PRO A 157 13.72 7.43 4.36
C PRO A 157 14.91 7.88 5.23
N ALA A 158 14.73 7.79 6.55
CA ALA A 158 15.77 8.18 7.50
C ALA A 158 17.07 7.38 7.27
N ASP A 159 18.21 8.00 7.55
CA ASP A 159 19.52 7.40 7.27
C ASP A 159 19.75 6.05 7.96
N HIS A 160 19.14 5.83 9.13
CA HIS A 160 19.21 4.53 9.80
C HIS A 160 18.44 3.43 9.02
N LEU A 161 17.36 3.78 8.32
CA LEU A 161 16.63 2.84 7.44
C LEU A 161 17.42 2.54 6.17
N LYS A 162 18.14 3.52 5.63
CA LYS A 162 19.08 3.31 4.51
C LYS A 162 20.21 2.37 4.89
N LYS A 163 20.70 2.44 6.13
CA LYS A 163 21.75 1.57 6.66
C LYS A 163 21.24 0.15 6.95
N SER A 164 19.98 -0.02 7.35
CA SER A 164 19.42 -1.35 7.62
C SER A 164 19.32 -2.22 6.36
N HIS A 165 19.19 -1.65 5.19
CA HIS A 165 19.27 -2.39 3.92
C HIS A 165 20.66 -2.97 3.65
N GLY A 166 21.71 -2.47 4.30
CA GLY A 166 23.10 -2.95 4.15
C GLY A 166 23.60 -3.87 5.28
N THR A 167 22.95 -3.85 6.44
CA THR A 167 23.42 -4.56 7.63
C THR A 167 22.70 -5.88 7.92
N LEU A 168 21.59 -6.16 7.26
CA LEU A 168 21.06 -7.50 7.13
C LEU A 168 21.72 -8.26 5.97
N ALA A 169 23.00 -7.96 5.68
CA ALA A 169 23.82 -8.94 5.03
C ALA A 169 23.72 -10.20 5.90
N ALA A 170 23.07 -11.23 5.38
CA ALA A 170 23.11 -12.55 5.96
C ALA A 170 24.56 -12.78 6.45
N PRO A 171 24.79 -13.27 7.65
CA PRO A 171 26.14 -13.55 8.11
C PRO A 171 26.79 -14.32 6.97
N LYS A 172 27.93 -13.82 6.45
CA LYS A 172 28.66 -14.55 5.44
C LYS A 172 29.00 -15.89 6.08
N VAL A 173 28.20 -16.89 5.77
CA VAL A 173 28.53 -18.26 6.12
C VAL A 173 29.72 -18.57 5.23
N ASN A 174 30.90 -18.38 5.76
CA ASN A 174 32.12 -18.90 5.14
C ASN A 174 32.00 -20.41 5.21
N PHE A 175 31.53 -21.01 4.14
CA PHE A 175 31.64 -22.44 3.91
C PHE A 175 33.14 -22.75 3.77
N THR A 176 33.80 -23.07 4.87
CA THR A 176 35.10 -23.68 4.81
C THR A 176 34.88 -25.18 4.53
N GLU A 177 35.79 -25.82 3.84
CA GLU A 177 35.73 -27.29 3.53
C GLU A 177 35.53 -28.15 4.78
N GLU A 178 35.88 -27.65 5.98
CA GLU A 178 35.64 -28.31 7.26
C GLU A 178 34.17 -28.40 7.67
N ASN A 179 33.29 -27.55 7.10
CA ASN A 179 31.86 -27.53 7.42
C ASN A 179 31.04 -28.41 6.45
N ILE A 180 31.67 -29.13 5.51
CA ILE A 180 31.01 -29.95 4.50
C ILE A 180 31.43 -31.43 4.71
N LYS A 181 31.54 -31.87 5.93
CA LYS A 181 31.69 -33.32 6.18
C LYS A 181 30.31 -33.95 6.35
N PRO A 182 30.02 -35.05 5.61
CA PRO A 182 28.75 -35.76 5.66
C PRO A 182 28.49 -36.40 7.04
#